data_e2c0e2105e1f3ba533e68fa9c05507f1
#
_entry.id   e2c0e2105e1f3ba533e68fa9c05507f1
#
_cell.length_a   1.000
_cell.length_b   1.000
_cell.length_c   1.000
_cell.angle_alpha   90.00
_cell.angle_beta   90.00
_cell.angle_gamma   90.00
#
_symmetry.space_group_name_H-M   'P 1'
#
loop_
_entity.id
_entity.type
_entity.pdbx_description
1 polymer ?
#
loop_
_entity_poly.entity_id
_entity_poly.type
_entity_poly.pdbx_seq_one_letter_code
_entity_poly.pdbx_strand_id
1 'polypeptide(L)'
;MAFATLDPTGLLAPSAGALSAEGPALEVVPPGEIITDLAAATARFQTSFDALAAAHEPGLAPPAGTIDIAVQVWREGYHMPPSGNPASQIAWWILDAGSAPERPEAGAIIIADPRSGPPVPSALARLWGRHLMIGPRPGSHIAVPGWLTASVQPVEAGQYVLVAIASTAR
;
A
#
# COMPACT_ATOMS: atom_id res chain seq x y z
N MET A 1 4.52 7.14 10.24
CA MET A 1 3.64 6.80 9.08
C MET A 1 3.40 8.06 8.29
N ALA A 2 3.57 8.00 6.97
CA ALA A 2 3.16 9.06 6.07
C ALA A 2 1.92 8.58 5.29
N PHE A 3 0.82 9.31 5.42
CA PHE A 3 -0.43 9.05 4.70
C PHE A 3 -0.74 10.25 3.81
N ALA A 4 -1.11 9.99 2.56
CA ALA A 4 -1.45 11.02 1.58
C ALA A 4 -2.54 10.52 0.62
N THR A 5 -3.16 11.44 -0.08
CA THR A 5 -3.94 11.15 -1.29
C THR A 5 -3.14 11.66 -2.47
N LEU A 6 -2.72 10.75 -3.35
CA LEU A 6 -1.93 11.06 -4.55
C LEU A 6 -2.78 10.74 -5.78
N ASP A 7 -3.05 11.73 -6.61
CA ASP A 7 -3.80 11.52 -7.85
C ASP A 7 -2.97 10.67 -8.83
N PRO A 8 -3.42 9.46 -9.22
CA PRO A 8 -2.73 8.60 -10.16
C PRO A 8 -3.06 8.92 -11.62
N THR A 9 -4.12 9.70 -11.92
CA THR A 9 -4.75 9.81 -13.24
C THR A 9 -3.76 10.18 -14.35
N GLY A 10 -2.84 11.09 -14.08
CA GLY A 10 -1.84 11.53 -15.07
C GLY A 10 -0.68 10.54 -15.29
N LEU A 11 -0.61 9.45 -14.55
CA LEU A 11 0.48 8.47 -14.59
C LEU A 11 0.04 7.11 -15.13
N LEU A 12 -1.26 6.87 -15.27
CA LEU A 12 -1.76 5.57 -15.69
C LEU A 12 -1.73 5.43 -17.22
N ALA A 13 -1.24 4.28 -17.68
CA ALA A 13 -1.34 3.89 -19.08
C ALA A 13 -2.78 3.50 -19.43
N PRO A 14 -3.17 3.57 -20.70
CA PRO A 14 -4.49 3.11 -21.15
C PRO A 14 -4.80 1.65 -20.79
N SER A 15 -3.78 0.79 -20.69
CA SER A 15 -3.89 -0.60 -20.25
C SER A 15 -4.46 -0.74 -18.84
N ALA A 16 -4.22 0.21 -17.95
CA ALA A 16 -4.83 0.20 -16.62
C ALA A 16 -6.36 0.27 -16.69
N GLY A 17 -6.92 1.04 -17.63
CA GLY A 17 -8.36 1.13 -17.83
C GLY A 17 -9.01 -0.11 -18.47
N ALA A 18 -8.20 -1.06 -18.97
CA ALA A 18 -8.68 -2.35 -19.49
C ALA A 18 -8.72 -3.46 -18.43
N LEU A 19 -8.27 -3.18 -17.20
CA LEU A 19 -8.32 -4.15 -16.12
C LEU A 19 -9.76 -4.46 -15.71
N SER A 20 -9.98 -5.70 -15.33
CA SER A 20 -11.29 -6.19 -14.89
C SER A 20 -11.16 -7.04 -13.62
N ALA A 21 -12.30 -7.37 -13.03
CA ALA A 21 -12.37 -8.31 -11.91
C ALA A 21 -12.09 -9.76 -12.31
N GLU A 22 -12.02 -10.06 -13.60
CA GLU A 22 -11.71 -11.39 -14.11
C GLU A 22 -10.20 -11.62 -14.17
N GLY A 23 -9.75 -12.81 -13.78
CA GLY A 23 -8.35 -13.18 -13.82
C GLY A 23 -7.87 -13.88 -12.55
N PRO A 24 -6.56 -14.14 -12.42
CA PRO A 24 -6.00 -14.76 -11.21
C PRO A 24 -6.17 -13.83 -10.00
N ALA A 25 -6.31 -14.43 -8.80
CA ALA A 25 -6.46 -13.68 -7.55
C ALA A 25 -5.33 -12.68 -7.32
N LEU A 26 -4.10 -13.05 -7.67
CA LEU A 26 -2.93 -12.16 -7.71
C LEU A 26 -2.31 -12.20 -9.10
N GLU A 27 -2.14 -11.03 -9.69
CA GLU A 27 -1.38 -10.85 -10.91
C GLU A 27 -0.30 -9.80 -10.68
N VAL A 28 0.95 -10.11 -11.05
CA VAL A 28 2.06 -9.16 -11.02
C VAL A 28 2.27 -8.64 -12.44
N VAL A 29 2.21 -7.35 -12.60
CA VAL A 29 2.30 -6.68 -13.90
C VAL A 29 3.59 -5.85 -13.94
N PRO A 30 4.33 -5.86 -15.06
CA PRO A 30 5.49 -4.96 -15.22
C PRO A 30 5.07 -3.50 -14.98
N PRO A 31 5.78 -2.75 -14.09
CA PRO A 31 5.36 -1.39 -13.75
C PRO A 31 5.20 -0.47 -14.96
N GLY A 32 6.07 -0.58 -15.98
CA GLY A 32 6.02 0.24 -17.18
C GLY A 32 4.81 -0.03 -18.09
N GLU A 33 4.08 -1.12 -17.91
CA GLU A 33 2.83 -1.39 -18.63
C GLU A 33 1.63 -0.64 -18.03
N ILE A 34 1.73 -0.27 -16.75
CA ILE A 34 0.67 0.40 -15.99
C ILE A 34 0.99 1.87 -15.74
N ILE A 35 2.25 2.17 -15.44
CA ILE A 35 2.71 3.52 -15.09
C ILE A 35 3.52 4.08 -16.24
N THR A 36 3.02 5.13 -16.88
CA THR A 36 3.67 5.76 -18.04
C THR A 36 4.93 6.54 -17.69
N ASP A 37 4.96 7.11 -16.48
CA ASP A 37 6.11 7.87 -15.98
C ASP A 37 6.58 7.28 -14.63
N LEU A 38 7.44 6.25 -14.74
CA LEU A 38 8.04 5.60 -13.58
C LEU A 38 8.94 6.54 -12.77
N ALA A 39 9.56 7.52 -13.42
CA ALA A 39 10.41 8.49 -12.71
C ALA A 39 9.56 9.39 -11.80
N ALA A 40 8.43 9.88 -12.31
CA ALA A 40 7.50 10.66 -11.50
C ALA A 40 6.89 9.83 -10.36
N ALA A 41 6.52 8.57 -10.62
CA ALA A 41 6.04 7.67 -9.58
C ALA A 41 7.09 7.41 -8.49
N THR A 42 8.34 7.14 -8.90
CA THR A 42 9.48 6.96 -7.98
C THR A 42 9.70 8.21 -7.13
N ALA A 43 9.64 9.41 -7.71
CA ALA A 43 9.79 10.67 -6.99
C ALA A 43 8.69 10.87 -5.93
N ARG A 44 7.45 10.44 -6.20
CA ARG A 44 6.35 10.49 -5.23
C ARG A 44 6.60 9.54 -4.05
N PHE A 45 7.05 8.32 -4.32
CA PHE A 45 7.43 7.37 -3.26
C PHE A 45 8.62 7.89 -2.45
N GLN A 46 9.65 8.45 -3.11
CA GLN A 46 10.79 9.04 -2.43
C GLN A 46 10.35 10.15 -1.46
N THR A 47 9.49 11.07 -1.92
CA THR A 47 8.94 12.12 -1.05
C THR A 47 8.26 11.57 0.20
N SER A 48 7.51 10.47 0.06
CA SER A 48 6.85 9.82 1.19
C SER A 48 7.82 9.13 2.13
N PHE A 49 8.86 8.51 1.61
CA PHE A 49 9.92 7.89 2.41
C PHE A 49 10.77 8.93 3.15
N ASP A 50 11.06 10.06 2.50
CA ASP A 50 11.77 11.18 3.14
C ASP A 50 10.95 11.77 4.29
N ALA A 51 9.64 11.97 4.08
CA ALA A 51 8.73 12.43 5.12
C ALA A 51 8.63 11.43 6.29
N LEU A 52 8.65 10.13 5.97
CA LEU A 52 8.64 9.07 6.97
C LEU A 52 9.93 9.08 7.80
N ALA A 53 11.10 9.18 7.15
CA ALA A 53 12.39 9.26 7.80
C ALA A 53 12.49 10.49 8.72
N ALA A 54 12.12 11.66 8.21
CA ALA A 54 12.13 12.91 8.98
C ALA A 54 11.24 12.86 10.23
N ALA A 55 10.11 12.11 10.17
CA ALA A 55 9.20 11.97 11.29
C ALA A 55 9.68 11.00 12.36
N HIS A 56 10.54 10.03 12.02
CA HIS A 56 11.01 9.01 12.96
C HIS A 56 12.39 9.31 13.53
N GLU A 57 13.27 9.87 12.74
CA GLU A 57 14.65 10.16 13.12
C GLU A 57 15.06 11.54 12.59
N PRO A 58 14.61 12.63 13.27
CA PRO A 58 14.98 13.98 12.87
C PRO A 58 16.51 14.15 12.85
N GLY A 59 17.04 14.53 11.70
CA GLY A 59 18.49 14.77 11.51
C GLY A 59 19.26 13.60 10.95
N LEU A 60 18.68 12.41 10.77
CA LEU A 60 19.26 11.36 9.94
C LEU A 60 18.92 11.58 8.47
N ALA A 61 19.90 11.42 7.62
CA ALA A 61 19.65 11.41 6.18
C ALA A 61 18.75 10.23 5.83
N PRO A 62 17.75 10.42 4.94
CA PRO A 62 16.93 9.32 4.46
C PRO A 62 17.84 8.24 3.86
N PRO A 63 17.51 6.96 3.99
CA PRO A 63 18.33 5.89 3.45
C PRO A 63 18.52 6.11 1.94
N ALA A 64 19.78 6.28 1.54
CA ALA A 64 20.18 6.34 0.14
C ALA A 64 20.08 4.92 -0.43
N GLY A 65 18.92 4.57 -0.97
CA GLY A 65 18.67 3.27 -1.57
C GLY A 65 17.88 3.39 -2.86
N THR A 66 18.04 2.42 -3.73
CA THR A 66 17.15 2.24 -4.88
C THR A 66 15.75 1.91 -4.38
N ILE A 67 14.75 2.60 -4.92
CA ILE A 67 13.35 2.25 -4.71
C ILE A 67 12.99 1.19 -5.75
N ASP A 68 12.57 0.04 -5.27
CA ASP A 68 11.99 -1.02 -6.10
C ASP A 68 10.47 -0.86 -6.12
N ILE A 69 9.89 -0.88 -7.32
CA ILE A 69 8.44 -0.73 -7.52
C ILE A 69 7.90 -2.00 -8.17
N ALA A 70 6.94 -2.63 -7.51
CA ALA A 70 6.12 -3.71 -8.04
C ALA A 70 4.68 -3.22 -8.26
N VAL A 71 4.04 -3.68 -9.33
CA VAL A 71 2.61 -3.43 -9.56
C VAL A 71 1.88 -4.75 -9.51
N GLN A 72 0.78 -4.76 -8.77
CA GLN A 72 -0.05 -5.93 -8.56
C GLN A 72 -1.52 -5.60 -8.82
N VAL A 73 -2.24 -6.58 -9.38
CA VAL A 73 -3.69 -6.58 -9.47
C VAL A 73 -4.21 -7.65 -8.52
N TRP A 74 -5.01 -7.24 -7.55
CA TRP A 74 -5.66 -8.13 -6.59
C TRP A 74 -7.11 -8.33 -7.02
N ARG A 75 -7.56 -9.58 -7.07
CA ARG A 75 -8.94 -9.93 -7.45
C ARG A 75 -9.56 -10.87 -6.44
N GLU A 76 -10.77 -11.33 -6.72
CA GLU A 76 -11.52 -12.23 -5.85
C GLU A 76 -10.66 -13.33 -5.22
N GLY A 77 -10.78 -13.46 -3.90
CA GLY A 77 -10.06 -14.46 -3.11
C GLY A 77 -8.62 -14.06 -2.74
N TYR A 78 -8.04 -13.01 -3.34
CA TYR A 78 -6.74 -12.54 -2.88
C TYR A 78 -6.83 -12.04 -1.45
N HIS A 79 -5.92 -12.49 -0.64
CA HIS A 79 -5.68 -11.99 0.71
C HIS A 79 -4.21 -12.15 1.07
N MET A 80 -3.71 -11.33 1.96
CA MET A 80 -2.36 -11.44 2.50
C MET A 80 -2.45 -11.52 4.02
N PRO A 81 -1.94 -12.59 4.64
CA PRO A 81 -1.87 -12.67 6.09
C PRO A 81 -0.91 -11.61 6.65
N PRO A 82 -1.02 -11.25 7.93
CA PRO A 82 -0.12 -10.29 8.56
C PRO A 82 1.34 -10.72 8.39
N SER A 83 2.12 -9.85 7.76
CA SER A 83 3.56 -10.09 7.52
C SER A 83 4.33 -8.77 7.60
N GLY A 84 5.56 -8.83 8.11
CA GLY A 84 6.52 -7.73 8.01
C GLY A 84 7.27 -7.78 6.69
N ASN A 85 7.84 -6.66 6.28
CA ASN A 85 8.71 -6.56 5.12
C ASN A 85 10.15 -6.40 5.57
N PRO A 86 11.13 -7.13 4.96
CA PRO A 86 12.54 -6.99 5.31
C PRO A 86 13.15 -5.65 4.88
N ALA A 87 12.50 -4.89 3.99
CA ALA A 87 12.93 -3.55 3.60
C ALA A 87 12.89 -2.58 4.78
N SER A 88 13.70 -1.51 4.71
CA SER A 88 13.68 -0.48 5.75
C SER A 88 12.36 0.31 5.75
N GLN A 89 11.82 0.57 4.57
CA GLN A 89 10.56 1.28 4.35
C GLN A 89 9.77 0.58 3.24
N ILE A 90 8.45 0.63 3.35
CA ILE A 90 7.53 0.12 2.34
C ILE A 90 6.37 1.08 2.19
N ALA A 91 5.86 1.19 0.96
CA ALA A 91 4.69 2.02 0.66
C ALA A 91 3.74 1.29 -0.29
N TRP A 92 2.45 1.58 -0.14
CA TRP A 92 1.39 1.17 -1.05
C TRP A 92 0.70 2.40 -1.61
N TRP A 93 0.40 2.36 -2.87
CA TRP A 93 -0.39 3.37 -3.57
C TRP A 93 -1.47 2.67 -4.39
N ILE A 94 -2.73 2.87 -4.04
CA ILE A 94 -3.87 2.37 -4.79
C ILE A 94 -3.98 3.22 -6.04
N LEU A 95 -3.70 2.63 -7.18
CA LEU A 95 -3.72 3.30 -8.48
C LEU A 95 -5.13 3.32 -9.07
N ASP A 96 -5.83 2.19 -8.95
CA ASP A 96 -7.20 2.05 -9.41
C ASP A 96 -7.93 0.97 -8.60
N ALA A 97 -9.25 0.97 -8.66
CA ALA A 97 -10.09 -0.05 -8.04
C ALA A 97 -11.39 -0.16 -8.82
N GLY A 98 -11.87 -1.39 -8.95
CA GLY A 98 -13.17 -1.67 -9.57
C GLY A 98 -14.35 -1.20 -8.71
N SER A 99 -15.46 -1.90 -8.83
CA SER A 99 -16.68 -1.60 -8.08
C SER A 99 -16.42 -1.49 -6.58
N ALA A 100 -17.12 -0.59 -5.92
CA ALA A 100 -17.05 -0.48 -4.46
C ALA A 100 -17.48 -1.81 -3.82
N PRO A 101 -16.71 -2.31 -2.83
CA PRO A 101 -17.03 -3.56 -2.16
C PRO A 101 -18.32 -3.42 -1.33
N GLU A 102 -19.05 -4.53 -1.16
CA GLU A 102 -20.19 -4.59 -0.25
C GLU A 102 -19.73 -4.42 1.20
N ARG A 103 -18.61 -5.04 1.55
CA ARG A 103 -17.94 -4.85 2.85
C ARG A 103 -16.84 -3.78 2.74
N PRO A 104 -16.91 -2.72 3.54
CA PRO A 104 -15.94 -1.61 3.46
C PRO A 104 -14.47 -2.02 3.66
N GLU A 105 -14.25 -3.15 4.32
CA GLU A 105 -12.92 -3.70 4.59
C GLU A 105 -12.39 -4.60 3.46
N ALA A 106 -13.21 -5.04 2.52
CA ALA A 106 -12.78 -5.93 1.44
C ALA A 106 -11.70 -5.28 0.58
N GLY A 107 -10.59 -5.99 0.36
CA GLY A 107 -9.42 -5.48 -0.34
C GLY A 107 -8.63 -4.40 0.42
N ALA A 108 -9.00 -4.08 1.67
CA ALA A 108 -8.31 -3.08 2.47
C ALA A 108 -6.93 -3.58 2.94
N ILE A 109 -5.98 -2.66 2.98
CA ILE A 109 -4.67 -2.88 3.60
C ILE A 109 -4.77 -2.53 5.08
N ILE A 110 -4.40 -3.47 5.93
CA ILE A 110 -4.36 -3.28 7.39
C ILE A 110 -2.90 -3.19 7.82
N ILE A 111 -2.54 -2.09 8.48
CA ILE A 111 -1.21 -1.91 9.06
C ILE A 111 -1.32 -1.99 10.58
N ALA A 112 -0.49 -2.82 11.19
CA ALA A 112 -0.46 -3.02 12.65
C ALA A 112 0.97 -2.98 13.19
N ASP A 113 1.11 -2.53 14.43
CA ASP A 113 2.36 -2.67 15.17
C ASP A 113 2.43 -4.10 15.75
N PRO A 114 3.41 -4.93 15.35
CA PRO A 114 3.53 -6.30 15.85
C PRO A 114 3.82 -6.38 17.35
N ARG A 115 4.25 -5.26 17.95
CA ARG A 115 4.49 -5.15 19.39
C ARG A 115 3.21 -4.87 20.18
N SER A 116 2.12 -4.52 19.47
CA SER A 116 0.82 -4.34 20.10
C SER A 116 0.36 -5.69 20.64
N GLY A 117 0.32 -5.81 21.97
CA GLY A 117 -0.19 -7.00 22.65
C GLY A 117 -1.69 -7.23 22.40
N PRO A 118 -2.31 -8.24 23.05
CA PRO A 118 -3.73 -8.50 22.93
C PRO A 118 -4.54 -7.25 23.28
N PRO A 119 -5.78 -7.11 22.75
CA PRO A 119 -6.59 -5.92 22.89
C PRO A 119 -6.71 -5.50 24.36
N VAL A 120 -6.22 -4.33 24.66
CA VAL A 120 -6.23 -3.74 26.00
C VAL A 120 -7.66 -3.27 26.31
N PRO A 121 -8.12 -3.36 27.58
CA PRO A 121 -9.43 -2.87 27.98
C PRO A 121 -9.67 -1.42 27.54
N SER A 122 -10.89 -1.11 27.19
CA SER A 122 -11.38 0.03 26.40
C SER A 122 -10.83 1.43 26.72
N ALA A 123 -10.35 1.70 27.93
CA ALA A 123 -9.81 3.01 28.30
C ALA A 123 -8.41 3.27 27.70
N LEU A 124 -7.60 2.23 27.52
CA LEU A 124 -6.24 2.32 26.94
C LEU A 124 -6.21 1.97 25.44
N ALA A 125 -7.25 1.31 24.92
CA ALA A 125 -7.35 0.96 23.49
C ALA A 125 -7.37 2.19 22.57
N ARG A 126 -7.63 3.37 23.09
CA ARG A 126 -7.54 4.63 22.33
C ARG A 126 -6.10 5.06 22.05
N LEU A 127 -5.15 4.54 22.80
CA LEU A 127 -3.73 4.91 22.73
C LEU A 127 -2.84 3.80 22.19
N TRP A 128 -3.26 2.54 22.32
CA TRP A 128 -2.45 1.36 22.02
C TRP A 128 -3.22 0.38 21.15
N GLY A 129 -2.58 -0.15 20.14
CA GLY A 129 -3.09 -1.30 19.38
C GLY A 129 -4.12 -0.97 18.29
N ARG A 130 -4.24 0.28 17.84
CA ARG A 130 -5.05 0.58 16.67
C ARG A 130 -4.30 0.17 15.40
N HIS A 131 -4.88 -0.76 14.68
CA HIS A 131 -4.50 -0.97 13.28
C HIS A 131 -5.04 0.19 12.43
N LEU A 132 -4.29 0.58 11.41
CA LEU A 132 -4.74 1.51 10.40
C LEU A 132 -5.29 0.69 9.23
N MET A 133 -6.50 1.02 8.81
CA MET A 133 -7.15 0.41 7.65
C MET A 133 -7.19 1.42 6.50
N ILE A 134 -6.67 1.00 5.35
CA ILE A 134 -6.66 1.78 4.11
C ILE A 134 -7.57 1.04 3.12
N GLY A 135 -8.75 1.61 2.88
CA GLY A 135 -9.69 1.06 1.89
C GLY A 135 -9.14 1.17 0.47
N PRO A 136 -9.60 0.31 -0.45
CA PRO A 136 -9.17 0.27 -1.83
C PRO A 136 -9.79 1.43 -2.63
N ARG A 137 -9.34 2.64 -2.35
CA ARG A 137 -9.77 3.85 -3.06
C ARG A 137 -8.63 4.38 -3.91
N PRO A 138 -8.84 4.65 -5.21
CA PRO A 138 -7.83 5.28 -6.05
C PRO A 138 -7.25 6.53 -5.39
N GLY A 139 -5.93 6.66 -5.45
CA GLY A 139 -5.20 7.74 -4.81
C GLY A 139 -4.81 7.51 -3.36
N SER A 140 -5.37 6.51 -2.65
CA SER A 140 -4.93 6.20 -1.28
C SER A 140 -3.47 5.77 -1.29
N HIS A 141 -2.67 6.43 -0.47
CA HIS A 141 -1.23 6.17 -0.36
C HIS A 141 -0.80 6.15 1.10
N ILE A 142 0.05 5.18 1.44
CA ILE A 142 0.68 5.08 2.75
C ILE A 142 2.12 4.60 2.63
N ALA A 143 3.01 5.22 3.40
CA ALA A 143 4.37 4.74 3.62
C ALA A 143 4.60 4.46 5.11
N VAL A 144 5.23 3.33 5.39
CA VAL A 144 5.49 2.85 6.75
C VAL A 144 6.88 2.23 6.88
N PRO A 145 7.44 2.15 8.10
CA PRO A 145 8.61 1.32 8.35
C PRO A 145 8.33 -0.15 8.03
N GLY A 146 9.29 -0.84 7.41
CA GLY A 146 9.11 -2.23 6.99
C GLY A 146 8.86 -3.23 8.12
N TRP A 147 9.26 -2.90 9.35
CA TRP A 147 9.03 -3.76 10.52
C TRP A 147 7.55 -3.80 10.98
N LEU A 148 6.71 -2.85 10.54
CA LEU A 148 5.27 -2.94 10.78
C LEU A 148 4.68 -4.11 9.97
N THR A 149 3.70 -4.78 10.56
CA THR A 149 2.97 -5.83 9.83
C THR A 149 1.90 -5.22 8.93
N ALA A 150 1.84 -5.71 7.71
CA ALA A 150 0.77 -5.43 6.77
C ALA A 150 -0.02 -6.71 6.48
N SER A 151 -1.32 -6.57 6.27
CA SER A 151 -2.18 -7.61 5.75
C SER A 151 -3.15 -7.03 4.75
N VAL A 152 -3.70 -7.87 3.87
CA VAL A 152 -4.76 -7.48 2.93
C VAL A 152 -6.00 -8.29 3.24
N GLN A 153 -7.12 -7.63 3.45
CA GLN A 153 -8.41 -8.29 3.63
C GLN A 153 -8.86 -8.93 2.33
N PRO A 154 -9.58 -10.07 2.38
CA PRO A 154 -10.03 -10.75 1.18
C PRO A 154 -10.77 -9.82 0.21
N VAL A 155 -10.35 -9.84 -1.05
CA VAL A 155 -11.01 -9.13 -2.14
C VAL A 155 -12.31 -9.87 -2.50
N GLU A 156 -13.39 -9.13 -2.67
CA GLU A 156 -14.72 -9.69 -2.99
C GLU A 156 -14.88 -10.03 -4.48
N ALA A 157 -15.88 -10.86 -4.76
CA ALA A 157 -16.28 -11.16 -6.12
C ALA A 157 -16.67 -9.88 -6.89
N GLY A 158 -16.25 -9.80 -8.13
CA GLY A 158 -16.52 -8.64 -8.98
C GLY A 158 -15.72 -7.38 -8.65
N GLN A 159 -14.77 -7.47 -7.70
CA GLN A 159 -13.85 -6.39 -7.32
C GLN A 159 -12.45 -6.66 -7.87
N TYR A 160 -11.73 -5.61 -8.20
CA TYR A 160 -10.26 -5.64 -8.35
C TYR A 160 -9.64 -4.43 -7.67
N VAL A 161 -8.38 -4.54 -7.31
CA VAL A 161 -7.55 -3.45 -6.76
C VAL A 161 -6.22 -3.45 -7.49
N LEU A 162 -5.90 -2.33 -8.15
CA LEU A 162 -4.60 -2.10 -8.78
C LEU A 162 -3.73 -1.32 -7.81
N VAL A 163 -2.59 -1.89 -7.43
CA VAL A 163 -1.71 -1.30 -6.42
C VAL A 163 -0.27 -1.25 -6.88
N ALA A 164 0.38 -0.10 -6.70
CA ALA A 164 1.83 0.01 -6.75
C ALA A 164 2.40 -0.14 -5.34
N ILE A 165 3.39 -1.00 -5.19
CA ILE A 165 4.09 -1.28 -3.94
C ILE A 165 5.53 -0.86 -4.14
N ALA A 166 6.01 0.06 -3.32
CA ALA A 166 7.41 0.49 -3.35
C ALA A 166 8.12 0.07 -2.08
N SER A 167 9.38 -0.34 -2.20
CA SER A 167 10.23 -0.64 -1.06
C SER A 167 11.64 -0.10 -1.27
N THR A 168 12.28 0.31 -0.17
CA THR A 168 13.70 0.68 -0.21
C THR A 168 14.55 -0.58 -0.05
N ALA A 169 15.59 -0.72 -0.88
CA ALA A 169 16.59 -1.75 -0.66
C ALA A 169 17.26 -1.56 0.72
N ARG A 170 17.70 -2.66 1.33
CA ARG A 170 18.52 -2.63 2.54
C ARG A 170 19.91 -2.11 2.25
#